data_0ea7ed6edc9fd0d40c6af63ed8979f13
#
_entry.id   0ea7ed6edc9fd0d40c6af63ed8979f13
#
_cell.length_a   1.000
_cell.length_b   1.000
_cell.length_c   1.000
_cell.angle_alpha   90.00
_cell.angle_beta   90.00
_cell.angle_gamma   90.00
#
_symmetry.space_group_name_H-M   'P 1'
#
loop_
_entity.id
_entity.type
_entity.pdbx_description
1 polymer ?
#
loop_
_entity_poly.entity_id
_entity_poly.type
_entity_poly.pdbx_seq_one_letter_code
_entity_poly.pdbx_strand_id
1 'polypeptide(L)'
;RITILNSPAINAFALPGGYLYVTRGLLALANDASEVAAVLSHEMAHVTANHGIERQKREEAEVIASRVVAEVLSSDLAGKQALARGKLRLAAFSRQQELQADVIGVRMLGEAGYDPYAAARFLDSMAAYARFSSVDPDTDQSLDFLSSHPNAPQRVELARQHARAFGQEGTFGDRGRDYYLTGIDGLLYGDSPEEGYVRNETFMHAGLGSRFDVPEGFRIDNKVEAVLATGPDETAIRFDGVQAPNDGSLSNYLTSGWVAGLLPDTVRETTVNGMAAATARASAERWEFDVTVVRVDKQIFRFLTAVPKGNTTLEATANTLRTSFRRMTPQEISQIKPLRVRVVTVGAGDTITTLAARMMGTERKLDLFKLINALPAGAAVSPGQRVKIISE
;
A
#
# COMPACT_ATOMS: atom_id res chain seq x y z
N ARG A 1 0.64 11.99 -20.95
CA ARG A 1 1.92 11.40 -20.48
C ARG A 1 1.62 10.34 -19.41
N ILE A 2 2.15 9.13 -19.58
CA ILE A 2 2.00 8.05 -18.58
C ILE A 2 3.31 7.93 -17.80
N THR A 3 3.20 7.81 -16.46
CA THR A 3 4.32 7.64 -15.54
C THR A 3 4.06 6.43 -14.67
N ILE A 4 5.04 5.52 -14.59
CA ILE A 4 4.99 4.38 -13.67
C ILE A 4 5.59 4.82 -12.34
N LEU A 5 4.84 4.61 -11.26
CA LEU A 5 5.28 4.89 -9.90
C LEU A 5 5.85 3.64 -9.24
N ASN A 6 6.97 3.80 -8.53
CA ASN A 6 7.59 2.74 -7.74
C ASN A 6 6.82 2.54 -6.42
N SER A 7 5.55 2.13 -6.50
CA SER A 7 4.70 1.85 -5.36
C SER A 7 4.13 0.42 -5.47
N PRO A 8 4.14 -0.37 -4.38
CA PRO A 8 3.53 -1.69 -4.34
C PRO A 8 1.99 -1.63 -4.28
N ALA A 9 1.40 -0.51 -3.88
CA ALA A 9 -0.05 -0.34 -3.84
C ALA A 9 -0.66 -0.54 -5.23
N ILE A 10 -1.85 -1.13 -5.31
CA ILE A 10 -2.58 -1.28 -6.57
C ILE A 10 -3.36 0.01 -6.82
N ASN A 11 -2.80 0.91 -7.62
CA ASN A 11 -3.40 2.21 -7.87
C ASN A 11 -3.08 2.78 -9.25
N ALA A 12 -3.98 3.63 -9.75
CA ALA A 12 -3.76 4.53 -10.86
C ALA A 12 -4.56 5.81 -10.63
N PHE A 13 -4.15 6.90 -11.21
CA PHE A 13 -4.89 8.16 -11.17
C PHE A 13 -4.51 9.09 -12.33
N ALA A 14 -5.41 9.97 -12.68
CA ALA A 14 -5.18 11.01 -13.67
C ALA A 14 -5.26 12.40 -13.05
N LEU A 15 -4.40 13.29 -13.55
CA LEU A 15 -4.44 14.71 -13.22
C LEU A 15 -4.82 15.54 -14.46
N PRO A 16 -5.48 16.68 -14.30
CA PRO A 16 -5.73 17.62 -15.40
C PRO A 16 -4.43 17.97 -16.14
N GLY A 17 -4.51 18.15 -17.46
CA GLY A 17 -3.34 18.40 -18.31
C GLY A 17 -2.76 17.15 -18.99
N GLY A 18 -3.44 15.98 -18.85
CA GLY A 18 -3.05 14.76 -19.56
C GLY A 18 -1.96 13.94 -18.87
N TYR A 19 -1.83 14.08 -17.56
CA TYR A 19 -0.90 13.29 -16.74
C TYR A 19 -1.63 12.08 -16.17
N LEU A 20 -1.09 10.89 -16.45
CA LEU A 20 -1.59 9.60 -15.97
C LEU A 20 -0.49 8.91 -15.18
N TYR A 21 -0.87 8.36 -14.05
CA TYR A 21 0.02 7.64 -13.17
C TYR A 21 -0.52 6.23 -12.94
N VAL A 22 0.38 5.26 -12.95
CA VAL A 22 0.08 3.86 -12.67
C VAL A 22 1.16 3.29 -11.78
N THR A 23 0.78 2.56 -10.76
CA THR A 23 1.73 1.92 -9.85
C THR A 23 2.21 0.57 -10.39
N ARG A 24 3.40 0.13 -9.97
CA ARG A 24 3.89 -1.21 -10.29
C ARG A 24 3.03 -2.31 -9.68
N GLY A 25 2.38 -2.04 -8.53
CA GLY A 25 1.43 -2.98 -7.93
C GLY A 25 0.23 -3.25 -8.83
N LEU A 26 -0.34 -2.22 -9.47
CA LEU A 26 -1.41 -2.40 -10.47
C LEU A 26 -0.91 -3.19 -11.68
N LEU A 27 0.28 -2.87 -12.19
CA LEU A 27 0.87 -3.63 -13.30
C LEU A 27 1.13 -5.10 -12.93
N ALA A 28 1.50 -5.42 -11.70
CA ALA A 28 1.65 -6.79 -11.25
C ALA A 28 0.31 -7.56 -11.22
N LEU A 29 -0.80 -6.89 -10.88
CA LEU A 29 -2.14 -7.48 -10.84
C LEU A 29 -2.71 -7.67 -12.25
N ALA A 30 -2.64 -6.66 -13.12
CA ALA A 30 -3.19 -6.72 -14.46
C ALA A 30 -2.63 -7.91 -15.28
N ASN A 31 -3.43 -8.44 -16.20
CA ASN A 31 -3.12 -9.66 -16.92
C ASN A 31 -2.83 -9.47 -18.41
N ASP A 32 -3.15 -8.32 -18.96
CA ASP A 32 -2.88 -7.97 -20.34
C ASP A 32 -2.85 -6.43 -20.53
N ALA A 33 -2.41 -5.98 -21.70
CA ALA A 33 -2.31 -4.55 -22.02
C ALA A 33 -3.69 -3.87 -22.05
N SER A 34 -4.73 -4.60 -22.44
CA SER A 34 -6.10 -4.05 -22.47
C SER A 34 -6.64 -3.81 -21.06
N GLU A 35 -6.28 -4.61 -20.04
CA GLU A 35 -6.66 -4.32 -18.66
C GLU A 35 -6.01 -3.03 -18.15
N VAL A 36 -4.74 -2.80 -18.45
CA VAL A 36 -4.07 -1.53 -18.10
C VAL A 36 -4.70 -0.35 -18.85
N ALA A 37 -4.96 -0.53 -20.15
CA ALA A 37 -5.63 0.49 -20.95
C ALA A 37 -7.03 0.80 -20.42
N ALA A 38 -7.78 -0.19 -19.94
CA ALA A 38 -9.10 -0.01 -19.34
C ALA A 38 -9.05 0.88 -18.10
N VAL A 39 -8.09 0.63 -17.19
CA VAL A 39 -7.89 1.47 -16.00
C VAL A 39 -7.53 2.89 -16.40
N LEU A 40 -6.57 3.06 -17.31
CA LEU A 40 -6.16 4.39 -17.77
C LEU A 40 -7.31 5.14 -18.46
N SER A 41 -8.15 4.45 -19.23
CA SER A 41 -9.34 5.02 -19.85
C SER A 41 -10.39 5.45 -18.82
N HIS A 42 -10.57 4.67 -17.75
CA HIS A 42 -11.43 5.01 -16.63
C HIS A 42 -10.93 6.28 -15.91
N GLU A 43 -9.62 6.38 -15.64
CA GLU A 43 -9.02 7.57 -15.04
C GLU A 43 -9.15 8.80 -15.94
N MET A 44 -8.93 8.63 -17.25
CA MET A 44 -9.16 9.71 -18.22
C MET A 44 -10.62 10.15 -18.25
N ALA A 45 -11.57 9.23 -18.09
CA ALA A 45 -12.99 9.54 -18.01
C ALA A 45 -13.32 10.43 -16.80
N HIS A 46 -12.72 10.19 -15.64
CA HIS A 46 -12.87 11.06 -14.48
C HIS A 46 -12.40 12.50 -14.75
N VAL A 47 -11.30 12.66 -15.47
CA VAL A 47 -10.80 13.99 -15.86
C VAL A 47 -11.70 14.67 -16.88
N THR A 48 -12.09 13.96 -17.95
CA THR A 48 -12.91 14.51 -19.03
C THR A 48 -14.33 14.84 -18.57
N ALA A 49 -14.87 14.11 -17.62
CA ALA A 49 -16.16 14.39 -16.97
C ALA A 49 -16.07 15.38 -15.79
N ASN A 50 -14.88 15.93 -15.49
CA ASN A 50 -14.63 16.88 -14.40
C ASN A 50 -14.99 16.36 -13.00
N HIS A 51 -14.99 15.05 -12.77
CA HIS A 51 -15.38 14.45 -11.49
C HIS A 51 -14.50 14.91 -10.33
N GLY A 52 -13.19 15.16 -10.56
CA GLY A 52 -12.26 15.70 -9.56
C GLY A 52 -12.64 17.09 -9.09
N ILE A 53 -13.06 17.97 -10.03
CA ILE A 53 -13.50 19.35 -9.72
C ILE A 53 -14.80 19.31 -8.92
N GLU A 54 -15.74 18.45 -9.28
CA GLU A 54 -16.99 18.29 -8.53
C GLU A 54 -16.74 17.74 -7.12
N ARG A 55 -15.79 16.83 -6.97
CA ARG A 55 -15.37 16.31 -5.67
C ARG A 55 -14.79 17.41 -4.81
N GLN A 56 -13.88 18.23 -5.34
CA GLN A 56 -13.28 19.36 -4.63
C GLN A 56 -14.34 20.36 -4.16
N LYS A 57 -15.29 20.72 -5.01
CA LYS A 57 -16.40 21.63 -4.63
C LYS A 57 -17.25 21.05 -3.49
N ARG A 58 -17.52 19.74 -3.51
CA ARG A 58 -18.25 19.09 -2.41
C ARG A 58 -17.44 19.09 -1.11
N GLU A 59 -16.12 18.88 -1.21
CA GLU A 59 -15.23 18.92 -0.04
C GLU A 59 -15.21 20.32 0.59
N GLU A 60 -15.11 21.37 -0.22
CA GLU A 60 -15.18 22.75 0.25
C GLU A 60 -16.52 23.06 0.94
N ALA A 61 -17.64 22.60 0.36
CA ALA A 61 -18.97 22.75 0.96
C ALA A 61 -19.08 22.01 2.31
N GLU A 62 -18.53 20.78 2.43
CA GLU A 62 -18.55 19.99 3.66
C GLU A 62 -17.69 20.63 4.75
N VAL A 63 -16.54 21.20 4.38
CA VAL A 63 -15.69 21.96 5.32
C VAL A 63 -16.44 23.18 5.87
N ILE A 64 -17.16 23.91 5.02
CA ILE A 64 -17.99 25.05 5.43
C ILE A 64 -19.11 24.56 6.35
N ALA A 65 -19.84 23.51 5.98
CA ALA A 65 -20.91 22.93 6.79
C ALA A 65 -20.39 22.47 8.18
N SER A 66 -19.22 21.84 8.23
CA SER A 66 -18.61 21.37 9.47
C SER A 66 -18.24 22.54 10.39
N ARG A 67 -17.78 23.67 9.83
CA ARG A 67 -17.51 24.90 10.60
C ARG A 67 -18.79 25.49 11.18
N VAL A 68 -19.86 25.56 10.38
CA VAL A 68 -21.18 26.03 10.84
C VAL A 68 -21.69 25.14 11.97
N VAL A 69 -21.58 23.81 11.84
CA VAL A 69 -21.98 22.86 12.89
C VAL A 69 -21.18 23.08 14.17
N ALA A 70 -19.86 23.31 14.07
CA ALA A 70 -19.02 23.59 15.24
C ALA A 70 -19.43 24.89 15.93
N GLU A 71 -19.73 25.94 15.16
CA GLU A 71 -20.14 27.23 15.67
C GLU A 71 -21.51 27.17 16.33
N VAL A 72 -22.50 26.54 15.68
CA VAL A 72 -23.87 26.42 16.19
C VAL A 72 -23.94 25.60 17.48
N LEU A 73 -23.20 24.50 17.53
CA LEU A 73 -23.18 23.61 18.69
C LEU A 73 -22.24 24.07 19.79
N SER A 74 -21.50 25.14 19.56
CA SER A 74 -20.46 25.68 20.50
C SER A 74 -19.49 24.54 20.94
N SER A 75 -19.24 23.58 20.04
CA SER A 75 -18.46 22.37 20.32
C SER A 75 -17.44 22.09 19.22
N ASP A 76 -16.17 22.34 19.53
CA ASP A 76 -15.06 22.03 18.62
C ASP A 76 -14.94 20.53 18.31
N LEU A 77 -15.33 19.68 19.28
CA LEU A 77 -15.34 18.22 19.11
C LEU A 77 -16.40 17.78 18.08
N ALA A 78 -17.60 18.35 18.13
CA ALA A 78 -18.67 18.04 17.16
C ALA A 78 -18.26 18.46 15.74
N GLY A 79 -17.63 19.62 15.57
CA GLY A 79 -17.10 20.08 14.30
C GLY A 79 -15.99 19.17 13.75
N LYS A 80 -15.06 18.76 14.60
CA LYS A 80 -13.99 17.81 14.23
C LYS A 80 -14.54 16.44 13.81
N GLN A 81 -15.55 15.92 14.53
CA GLN A 81 -16.20 14.67 14.17
C GLN A 81 -16.99 14.76 12.85
N ALA A 82 -17.70 15.87 12.64
CA ALA A 82 -18.41 16.12 11.38
C ALA A 82 -17.44 16.21 10.21
N LEU A 83 -16.32 16.93 10.37
CA LEU A 83 -15.28 17.05 9.36
C LEU A 83 -14.61 15.69 9.05
N ALA A 84 -14.31 14.88 10.07
CA ALA A 84 -13.72 13.55 9.87
C ALA A 84 -14.66 12.63 9.09
N ARG A 85 -15.97 12.62 9.44
CA ARG A 85 -16.99 11.85 8.69
C ARG A 85 -17.16 12.37 7.27
N GLY A 86 -17.14 13.69 7.07
CA GLY A 86 -17.19 14.30 5.74
C GLY A 86 -16.01 13.88 4.88
N LYS A 87 -14.77 13.96 5.39
CA LYS A 87 -13.57 13.54 4.66
C LYS A 87 -13.61 12.07 4.23
N LEU A 88 -14.07 11.15 5.08
CA LEU A 88 -14.24 9.75 4.72
C LEU A 88 -15.24 9.54 3.58
N ARG A 89 -16.34 10.30 3.56
CA ARG A 89 -17.33 10.24 2.46
C ARG A 89 -16.82 10.83 1.14
N LEU A 90 -15.92 11.78 1.21
CA LEU A 90 -15.40 12.54 0.06
C LEU A 90 -14.14 11.90 -0.54
N ALA A 91 -13.51 10.95 0.16
CA ALA A 91 -12.33 10.25 -0.33
C ALA A 91 -12.61 9.45 -1.60
N ALA A 92 -13.84 8.89 -1.74
CA ALA A 92 -14.26 8.12 -2.89
C ALA A 92 -15.12 8.94 -3.86
N PHE A 93 -15.06 8.58 -5.14
CA PHE A 93 -16.03 9.05 -6.13
C PHE A 93 -17.43 8.51 -5.83
N SER A 94 -18.46 9.26 -6.21
CA SER A 94 -19.83 8.78 -6.06
C SER A 94 -20.10 7.61 -7.00
N ARG A 95 -21.02 6.72 -6.61
CA ARG A 95 -21.44 5.59 -7.46
C ARG A 95 -21.85 6.02 -8.87
N GLN A 96 -22.50 7.18 -9.01
CA GLN A 96 -22.91 7.70 -10.31
C GLN A 96 -21.71 8.12 -11.14
N GLN A 97 -20.70 8.76 -10.53
CA GLN A 97 -19.45 9.13 -11.20
C GLN A 97 -18.67 7.92 -11.66
N GLU A 98 -18.63 6.85 -10.84
CA GLU A 98 -18.01 5.58 -11.21
C GLU A 98 -18.68 4.95 -12.44
N LEU A 99 -20.02 4.87 -12.43
CA LEU A 99 -20.78 4.33 -13.56
C LEU A 99 -20.58 5.17 -14.84
N GLN A 100 -20.52 6.49 -14.71
CA GLN A 100 -20.25 7.37 -15.85
C GLN A 100 -18.84 7.18 -16.39
N ALA A 101 -17.84 7.05 -15.50
CA ALA A 101 -16.45 6.80 -15.88
C ALA A 101 -16.30 5.42 -16.56
N ASP A 102 -17.01 4.40 -16.08
CA ASP A 102 -17.02 3.07 -16.71
C ASP A 102 -17.55 3.12 -18.14
N VAL A 103 -18.69 3.80 -18.36
CA VAL A 103 -19.29 3.95 -19.72
C VAL A 103 -18.33 4.64 -20.67
N ILE A 104 -17.78 5.79 -20.25
CA ILE A 104 -16.86 6.58 -21.07
C ILE A 104 -15.57 5.78 -21.31
N GLY A 105 -15.02 5.16 -20.25
CA GLY A 105 -13.78 4.38 -20.30
C GLY A 105 -13.87 3.18 -21.23
N VAL A 106 -14.95 2.38 -21.14
CA VAL A 106 -15.18 1.23 -22.05
C VAL A 106 -15.28 1.68 -23.50
N ARG A 107 -15.97 2.79 -23.77
CA ARG A 107 -16.06 3.34 -25.12
C ARG A 107 -14.69 3.77 -25.64
N MET A 108 -13.93 4.55 -24.86
CA MET A 108 -12.58 5.01 -25.23
C MET A 108 -11.65 3.81 -25.49
N LEU A 109 -11.74 2.78 -24.67
CA LEU A 109 -10.96 1.55 -24.80
C LEU A 109 -11.24 0.84 -26.14
N GLY A 110 -12.51 0.64 -26.50
CA GLY A 110 -12.92 0.02 -27.75
C GLY A 110 -12.57 0.87 -28.97
N GLU A 111 -12.80 2.19 -28.93
CA GLU A 111 -12.42 3.12 -30.00
C GLU A 111 -10.90 3.16 -30.23
N ALA A 112 -10.10 2.91 -29.21
CA ALA A 112 -8.65 2.80 -29.30
C ALA A 112 -8.15 1.44 -29.82
N GLY A 113 -9.06 0.48 -30.09
CA GLY A 113 -8.73 -0.85 -30.65
C GLY A 113 -8.32 -1.88 -29.60
N TYR A 114 -8.45 -1.59 -28.30
CA TYR A 114 -8.25 -2.57 -27.22
C TYR A 114 -9.52 -3.41 -26.99
N ASP A 115 -9.35 -4.55 -26.31
CA ASP A 115 -10.49 -5.39 -25.92
C ASP A 115 -11.37 -4.68 -24.87
N PRO A 116 -12.61 -4.27 -25.22
CA PRO A 116 -13.47 -3.52 -24.31
C PRO A 116 -13.94 -4.34 -23.08
N TYR A 117 -13.90 -5.67 -23.16
CA TYR A 117 -14.21 -6.54 -22.03
C TYR A 117 -13.12 -6.54 -20.94
N ALA A 118 -11.95 -5.98 -21.22
CA ALA A 118 -10.87 -5.85 -20.25
C ALA A 118 -11.27 -5.02 -19.03
N ALA A 119 -12.16 -4.04 -19.19
CA ALA A 119 -12.71 -3.28 -18.06
C ALA A 119 -13.43 -4.19 -17.05
N ALA A 120 -14.28 -5.10 -17.53
CA ALA A 120 -14.97 -6.07 -16.65
C ALA A 120 -13.99 -7.06 -16.01
N ARG A 121 -13.02 -7.56 -16.78
CA ARG A 121 -12.00 -8.49 -16.26
C ARG A 121 -11.15 -7.84 -15.16
N PHE A 122 -10.75 -6.58 -15.35
CA PHE A 122 -9.99 -5.88 -14.33
C PHE A 122 -10.81 -5.62 -13.05
N LEU A 123 -12.10 -5.26 -13.17
CA LEU A 123 -13.00 -5.14 -12.03
C LEU A 123 -13.17 -6.47 -11.28
N ASP A 124 -13.24 -7.60 -12.00
CA ASP A 124 -13.24 -8.94 -11.38
C ASP A 124 -11.93 -9.22 -10.63
N SER A 125 -10.77 -8.83 -11.21
CA SER A 125 -9.46 -8.94 -10.55
C SER A 125 -9.38 -8.07 -9.30
N MET A 126 -9.92 -6.86 -9.34
CA MET A 126 -10.01 -5.98 -8.16
C MET A 126 -10.92 -6.55 -7.07
N ALA A 127 -12.04 -7.18 -7.44
CA ALA A 127 -12.91 -7.87 -6.47
C ALA A 127 -12.21 -9.09 -5.83
N ALA A 128 -11.42 -9.82 -6.61
CA ALA A 128 -10.60 -10.92 -6.10
C ALA A 128 -9.49 -10.42 -5.17
N TYR A 129 -8.85 -9.30 -5.51
CA TYR A 129 -7.86 -8.64 -4.66
C TYR A 129 -8.47 -8.18 -3.34
N ALA A 130 -9.63 -7.53 -3.36
CA ALA A 130 -10.33 -7.13 -2.14
C ALA A 130 -10.60 -8.32 -1.19
N ARG A 131 -11.03 -9.45 -1.74
CA ARG A 131 -11.22 -10.69 -0.95
C ARG A 131 -9.90 -11.26 -0.41
N PHE A 132 -8.85 -11.21 -1.20
CA PHE A 132 -7.53 -11.66 -0.77
C PHE A 132 -7.01 -10.79 0.38
N SER A 133 -7.08 -9.46 0.23
CA SER A 133 -6.61 -8.48 1.20
C SER A 133 -7.46 -8.42 2.47
N SER A 134 -8.78 -8.67 2.39
CA SER A 134 -9.65 -8.66 3.57
C SER A 134 -9.39 -9.81 4.55
N VAL A 135 -8.80 -10.90 4.07
CA VAL A 135 -8.38 -12.05 4.89
C VAL A 135 -6.97 -11.86 5.42
N ASP A 136 -6.19 -10.98 4.79
CA ASP A 136 -4.83 -10.65 5.19
C ASP A 136 -4.85 -9.26 5.88
N PRO A 137 -4.79 -9.23 7.23
CA PRO A 137 -4.78 -7.97 7.97
C PRO A 137 -3.55 -7.11 7.64
N ASP A 138 -2.54 -7.67 6.96
CA ASP A 138 -1.30 -6.98 6.62
C ASP A 138 -1.40 -6.06 5.40
N THR A 139 -2.54 -6.03 4.73
CA THR A 139 -2.71 -5.20 3.53
C THR A 139 -3.31 -3.84 3.89
N ASP A 140 -2.50 -2.77 3.81
CA ASP A 140 -3.02 -1.40 3.87
C ASP A 140 -3.75 -1.05 2.57
N GLN A 141 -5.07 -1.02 2.63
CA GLN A 141 -5.94 -0.66 1.50
C GLN A 141 -6.17 0.85 1.37
N SER A 142 -5.62 1.68 2.25
CA SER A 142 -5.90 3.12 2.30
C SER A 142 -5.41 3.87 1.05
N LEU A 143 -4.39 3.35 0.36
CA LEU A 143 -3.84 3.90 -0.88
C LEU A 143 -4.28 3.14 -2.13
N ASP A 144 -5.08 2.08 -1.98
CA ASP A 144 -5.49 1.25 -3.09
C ASP A 144 -6.61 1.90 -3.92
N PHE A 145 -6.66 1.50 -5.18
CA PHE A 145 -7.68 1.91 -6.15
C PHE A 145 -9.10 1.78 -5.60
N LEU A 146 -9.38 0.72 -4.82
CA LEU A 146 -10.70 0.48 -4.24
C LEU A 146 -11.13 1.52 -3.20
N SER A 147 -10.19 2.23 -2.57
CA SER A 147 -10.52 3.28 -1.60
C SER A 147 -11.14 4.51 -2.26
N SER A 148 -10.70 4.83 -3.48
CA SER A 148 -11.23 5.95 -4.28
C SER A 148 -12.28 5.51 -5.30
N HIS A 149 -12.25 4.25 -5.73
CA HIS A 149 -13.14 3.67 -6.75
C HIS A 149 -13.84 2.40 -6.21
N PRO A 150 -14.90 2.55 -5.40
CA PRO A 150 -15.58 1.41 -4.81
C PRO A 150 -16.06 0.41 -5.85
N ASN A 151 -15.65 -0.84 -5.70
CA ASN A 151 -16.11 -1.89 -6.59
C ASN A 151 -17.54 -2.34 -6.20
N ALA A 152 -18.38 -2.54 -7.20
CA ALA A 152 -19.70 -3.09 -7.04
C ALA A 152 -19.94 -4.14 -8.14
N PRO A 153 -20.55 -5.28 -7.83
CA PRO A 153 -20.88 -6.31 -8.84
C PRO A 153 -21.64 -5.76 -10.05
N GLN A 154 -22.45 -4.73 -9.83
CA GLN A 154 -23.18 -4.03 -10.89
C GLN A 154 -22.24 -3.38 -11.91
N ARG A 155 -21.07 -2.85 -11.50
CA ARG A 155 -20.09 -2.23 -12.43
C ARG A 155 -19.55 -3.25 -13.42
N VAL A 156 -19.23 -4.45 -12.95
CA VAL A 156 -18.75 -5.56 -13.80
C VAL A 156 -19.77 -5.90 -14.89
N GLU A 157 -21.05 -6.07 -14.52
CA GLU A 157 -22.09 -6.43 -15.48
C GLU A 157 -22.36 -5.29 -16.48
N LEU A 158 -22.39 -4.04 -16.03
CA LEU A 158 -22.55 -2.89 -16.90
C LEU A 158 -21.35 -2.72 -17.83
N ALA A 159 -20.13 -2.92 -17.37
CA ALA A 159 -18.95 -2.90 -18.22
C ALA A 159 -19.04 -3.94 -19.35
N ARG A 160 -19.48 -5.18 -19.04
CA ARG A 160 -19.75 -6.20 -20.06
C ARG A 160 -20.87 -5.78 -21.02
N GLN A 161 -21.95 -5.20 -20.51
CA GLN A 161 -23.04 -4.71 -21.35
C GLN A 161 -22.58 -3.64 -22.33
N HIS A 162 -21.79 -2.66 -21.87
CA HIS A 162 -21.24 -1.62 -22.76
C HIS A 162 -20.22 -2.18 -23.76
N ALA A 163 -19.41 -3.16 -23.35
CA ALA A 163 -18.47 -3.82 -24.24
C ALA A 163 -19.15 -4.55 -25.41
N ARG A 164 -20.39 -5.07 -25.22
CA ARG A 164 -21.17 -5.75 -26.28
C ARG A 164 -21.46 -4.85 -27.50
N ALA A 165 -21.43 -3.53 -27.32
CA ALA A 165 -21.60 -2.60 -28.46
C ALA A 165 -20.46 -2.73 -29.52
N PHE A 166 -19.32 -3.27 -29.13
CA PHE A 166 -18.17 -3.51 -29.99
C PHE A 166 -18.11 -4.94 -30.56
N GLY A 167 -18.93 -5.86 -30.08
CA GLY A 167 -18.95 -7.26 -30.49
C GLY A 167 -19.02 -8.24 -29.31
N GLN A 168 -18.95 -9.52 -29.63
CA GLN A 168 -18.89 -10.57 -28.58
C GLN A 168 -17.50 -10.62 -27.94
N GLU A 169 -17.45 -11.09 -26.71
CA GLU A 169 -16.19 -11.26 -25.98
C GLU A 169 -15.20 -12.15 -26.75
N GLY A 170 -13.98 -11.67 -26.90
CA GLY A 170 -12.91 -12.36 -27.65
C GLY A 170 -12.94 -12.18 -29.16
N THR A 171 -13.89 -11.41 -29.72
CA THR A 171 -14.01 -11.17 -31.17
C THR A 171 -13.50 -9.81 -31.61
N PHE A 172 -13.29 -8.88 -30.69
CA PHE A 172 -12.88 -7.52 -31.00
C PHE A 172 -11.75 -7.07 -30.07
N GLY A 173 -10.83 -6.31 -30.65
CA GLY A 173 -9.70 -5.71 -29.94
C GLY A 173 -8.53 -6.67 -29.65
N ASP A 174 -7.39 -6.07 -29.38
CA ASP A 174 -6.18 -6.80 -29.01
C ASP A 174 -6.01 -6.77 -27.48
N ARG A 175 -5.77 -7.93 -26.89
CA ARG A 175 -5.42 -8.04 -25.47
C ARG A 175 -3.99 -7.64 -25.19
N GLY A 176 -3.09 -7.87 -26.16
CA GLY A 176 -1.67 -7.61 -26.00
C GLY A 176 -1.01 -8.41 -24.87
N ARG A 177 -1.55 -9.61 -24.53
CA ARG A 177 -1.16 -10.36 -23.33
C ARG A 177 0.31 -10.79 -23.37
N ASP A 178 0.78 -11.37 -24.46
CA ASP A 178 2.16 -11.88 -24.54
C ASP A 178 3.18 -10.76 -24.51
N TYR A 179 2.89 -9.68 -25.20
CA TYR A 179 3.69 -8.46 -25.14
C TYR A 179 3.73 -7.89 -23.73
N TYR A 180 2.58 -7.78 -23.08
CA TYR A 180 2.44 -7.31 -21.71
C TYR A 180 3.26 -8.14 -20.72
N LEU A 181 3.07 -9.46 -20.74
CA LEU A 181 3.79 -10.37 -19.86
C LEU A 181 5.31 -10.27 -20.06
N THR A 182 5.76 -10.07 -21.30
CA THR A 182 7.18 -9.85 -21.59
C THR A 182 7.67 -8.53 -20.97
N GLY A 183 6.85 -7.48 -21.02
CA GLY A 183 7.20 -6.16 -20.49
C GLY A 183 7.27 -6.09 -18.96
N ILE A 184 6.50 -6.91 -18.26
CA ILE A 184 6.47 -6.93 -16.78
C ILE A 184 7.36 -8.03 -16.16
N ASP A 185 8.00 -8.88 -16.97
CA ASP A 185 8.95 -9.85 -16.42
C ASP A 185 10.13 -9.14 -15.77
N GLY A 186 10.40 -9.48 -14.51
CA GLY A 186 11.38 -8.79 -13.68
C GLY A 186 10.87 -7.55 -12.93
N LEU A 187 9.59 -7.16 -13.08
CA LEU A 187 8.99 -6.05 -12.32
C LEU A 187 9.08 -6.32 -10.82
N LEU A 188 9.52 -5.33 -10.04
CA LEU A 188 9.54 -5.41 -8.58
C LEU A 188 8.14 -5.71 -8.03
N TYR A 189 8.07 -6.62 -7.06
CA TYR A 189 6.85 -6.96 -6.35
C TYR A 189 7.02 -6.73 -4.84
N GLY A 190 5.99 -6.15 -4.19
CA GLY A 190 6.06 -5.82 -2.76
C GLY A 190 7.07 -4.71 -2.47
N ASP A 191 7.90 -4.90 -1.47
CA ASP A 191 8.89 -3.92 -1.01
C ASP A 191 9.97 -3.57 -2.04
N SER A 192 10.60 -2.42 -1.86
CA SER A 192 11.67 -1.93 -2.70
C SER A 192 12.98 -1.70 -1.93
N PRO A 193 14.13 -1.71 -2.61
CA PRO A 193 15.42 -1.40 -1.98
C PRO A 193 15.47 -0.02 -1.32
N GLU A 194 14.72 0.93 -1.86
CA GLU A 194 14.68 2.33 -1.42
C GLU A 194 13.86 2.52 -0.14
N GLU A 195 12.85 1.66 0.08
CA GLU A 195 11.94 1.75 1.23
C GLU A 195 12.27 0.73 2.33
N GLY A 196 13.11 -0.25 2.01
CA GLY A 196 13.41 -1.39 2.89
C GLY A 196 12.46 -2.57 2.67
N TYR A 197 12.65 -3.62 3.46
CA TYR A 197 11.97 -4.90 3.31
C TYR A 197 11.36 -5.37 4.62
N VAL A 198 10.15 -5.86 4.55
CA VAL A 198 9.50 -6.59 5.65
C VAL A 198 9.54 -8.08 5.34
N ARG A 199 10.00 -8.86 6.32
CA ARG A 199 10.00 -10.33 6.27
C ARG A 199 9.55 -10.86 7.64
N ASN A 200 8.33 -11.32 7.72
CA ASN A 200 7.67 -11.66 8.98
C ASN A 200 7.74 -10.48 9.96
N GLU A 201 8.27 -10.66 11.14
CA GLU A 201 8.44 -9.64 12.17
C GLU A 201 9.68 -8.77 12.01
N THR A 202 10.46 -8.95 10.93
CA THR A 202 11.71 -8.22 10.70
C THR A 202 11.56 -7.14 9.65
N PHE A 203 11.96 -5.92 9.98
CA PHE A 203 12.25 -4.85 9.02
C PHE A 203 13.75 -4.78 8.74
N MET A 204 14.10 -4.64 7.45
CA MET A 204 15.49 -4.53 6.98
C MET A 204 15.59 -3.44 5.92
N HIS A 205 16.60 -2.59 6.01
CA HIS A 205 16.83 -1.56 5.00
C HIS A 205 18.30 -1.57 4.54
N ALA A 206 18.55 -2.08 3.35
CA ALA A 206 19.89 -2.22 2.81
C ALA A 206 20.64 -0.89 2.69
N GLY A 207 19.99 0.17 2.20
CA GLY A 207 20.58 1.51 2.04
C GLY A 207 20.92 2.20 3.36
N LEU A 208 20.15 1.95 4.43
CA LEU A 208 20.41 2.43 5.78
C LEU A 208 21.33 1.47 6.57
N GLY A 209 21.57 0.29 6.04
CA GLY A 209 22.39 -0.74 6.68
C GLY A 209 21.86 -1.17 8.06
N SER A 210 20.56 -1.14 8.27
CA SER A 210 19.93 -1.40 9.59
C SER A 210 18.78 -2.39 9.50
N ARG A 211 18.57 -3.10 10.59
CA ARG A 211 17.42 -3.98 10.79
C ARG A 211 16.93 -3.94 12.22
N PHE A 212 15.66 -4.29 12.42
CA PHE A 212 15.08 -4.58 13.74
C PHE A 212 13.93 -5.58 13.60
N ASP A 213 13.57 -6.18 14.73
CA ASP A 213 12.43 -7.09 14.82
C ASP A 213 11.34 -6.45 15.70
N VAL A 214 10.08 -6.62 15.35
CA VAL A 214 8.95 -6.31 16.23
C VAL A 214 8.56 -7.56 17.00
N PRO A 215 7.85 -7.45 18.15
CA PRO A 215 7.37 -8.63 18.85
C PRO A 215 6.42 -9.48 18.00
N GLU A 216 6.31 -10.76 18.31
CA GLU A 216 5.35 -11.67 17.69
C GLU A 216 3.92 -11.13 17.81
N GLY A 217 3.13 -11.29 16.74
CA GLY A 217 1.77 -10.77 16.65
C GLY A 217 1.66 -9.30 16.26
N PHE A 218 2.80 -8.63 16.02
CA PHE A 218 2.80 -7.30 15.39
C PHE A 218 2.80 -7.40 13.88
N ARG A 219 2.09 -6.47 13.28
CA ARG A 219 2.07 -6.25 11.83
C ARG A 219 2.89 -5.02 11.48
N ILE A 220 3.83 -5.16 10.56
CA ILE A 220 4.63 -4.05 10.04
C ILE A 220 3.99 -3.50 8.76
N ASP A 221 3.80 -2.19 8.71
CA ASP A 221 3.38 -1.41 7.56
C ASP A 221 4.52 -0.47 7.15
N ASN A 222 5.20 -0.81 6.06
CA ASN A 222 6.36 -0.07 5.56
C ASN A 222 5.91 1.05 4.64
N LYS A 223 5.90 2.29 5.14
CA LYS A 223 5.54 3.49 4.39
C LYS A 223 6.76 4.33 4.05
N VAL A 224 6.64 5.17 3.04
CA VAL A 224 7.71 6.08 2.57
C VAL A 224 8.26 6.96 3.70
N GLU A 225 7.39 7.45 4.59
CA GLU A 225 7.76 8.41 5.64
C GLU A 225 8.20 7.76 6.95
N ALA A 226 7.75 6.53 7.22
CA ALA A 226 8.02 5.81 8.45
C ALA A 226 7.58 4.35 8.33
N VAL A 227 8.24 3.48 9.07
CA VAL A 227 7.75 2.12 9.33
C VAL A 227 6.81 2.18 10.52
N LEU A 228 5.59 1.72 10.33
CA LEU A 228 4.59 1.59 11.39
C LEU A 228 4.43 0.12 11.72
N ALA A 229 4.17 -0.19 12.99
CA ALA A 229 3.72 -1.52 13.35
C ALA A 229 2.58 -1.45 14.35
N THR A 230 1.59 -2.31 14.17
CA THR A 230 0.43 -2.42 15.06
C THR A 230 0.41 -3.81 15.67
N GLY A 231 0.19 -3.87 16.97
CA GLY A 231 0.18 -5.09 17.73
C GLY A 231 -1.10 -5.29 18.53
N PRO A 232 -1.15 -6.34 19.36
CA PRO A 232 -2.27 -6.58 20.27
C PRO A 232 -2.53 -5.39 21.20
N ASP A 233 -3.76 -5.33 21.72
CA ASP A 233 -4.18 -4.37 22.75
C ASP A 233 -3.89 -2.90 22.38
N GLU A 234 -4.15 -2.53 21.12
CA GLU A 234 -3.92 -1.19 20.56
C GLU A 234 -2.45 -0.73 20.66
N THR A 235 -1.48 -1.63 20.81
CA THR A 235 -0.06 -1.26 20.82
C THR A 235 0.39 -0.85 19.44
N ALA A 236 1.11 0.27 19.35
CA ALA A 236 1.63 0.79 18.09
C ALA A 236 3.11 1.17 18.18
N ILE A 237 3.82 0.98 17.10
CA ILE A 237 5.23 1.35 16.95
C ILE A 237 5.36 2.25 15.72
N ARG A 238 6.17 3.29 15.84
CA ARG A 238 6.65 4.10 14.71
C ARG A 238 8.17 4.09 14.72
N PHE A 239 8.74 3.79 13.57
CA PHE A 239 10.18 3.91 13.31
C PHE A 239 10.40 4.84 12.12
N ASP A 240 11.31 5.77 12.28
CA ASP A 240 11.78 6.62 11.20
C ASP A 240 13.25 7.04 11.42
N GLY A 241 13.84 7.70 10.41
CA GLY A 241 15.19 8.23 10.46
C GLY A 241 15.22 9.68 10.04
N VAL A 242 16.03 10.48 10.73
CA VAL A 242 16.28 11.88 10.37
C VAL A 242 17.77 12.15 10.28
N GLN A 243 18.16 13.03 9.36
CA GLN A 243 19.50 13.55 9.39
C GLN A 243 19.65 14.54 10.56
N ALA A 244 20.69 14.37 11.34
CA ALA A 244 20.93 15.23 12.49
C ALA A 244 22.34 15.83 12.44
N PRO A 245 22.54 17.04 12.98
CA PRO A 245 23.86 17.61 13.20
C PRO A 245 24.73 16.64 14.03
N ASN A 246 25.99 16.50 13.67
CA ASN A 246 26.90 15.52 14.25
C ASN A 246 27.19 15.70 15.75
N ASP A 247 26.89 16.87 16.34
CA ASP A 247 27.52 17.34 17.58
C ASP A 247 26.53 17.50 18.74
N GLY A 248 25.26 17.20 18.56
CA GLY A 248 24.24 17.32 19.60
C GLY A 248 24.15 16.08 20.49
N SER A 249 24.00 16.25 21.81
CA SER A 249 23.61 15.17 22.73
C SER A 249 22.25 14.61 22.32
N LEU A 250 22.09 13.29 22.37
CA LEU A 250 20.81 12.63 22.11
C LEU A 250 19.76 12.98 23.16
N SER A 251 20.18 13.28 24.39
CA SER A 251 19.30 13.80 25.44
C SER A 251 18.73 15.16 25.07
N ASN A 252 19.56 16.08 24.53
CA ASN A 252 19.09 17.37 24.01
C ASN A 252 18.15 17.19 22.82
N TYR A 253 18.44 16.22 21.95
CA TYR A 253 17.54 15.91 20.84
C TYR A 253 16.16 15.43 21.34
N LEU A 254 16.10 14.55 22.34
CA LEU A 254 14.84 14.10 22.92
C LEU A 254 14.02 15.26 23.51
N THR A 255 14.69 16.21 24.17
CA THR A 255 14.04 17.37 24.81
C THR A 255 13.76 18.52 23.85
N SER A 256 14.10 18.42 22.56
CA SER A 256 13.91 19.50 21.57
C SER A 256 12.45 19.77 21.17
N GLY A 257 11.49 19.03 21.71
CA GLY A 257 10.06 19.27 21.51
C GLY A 257 9.41 18.50 20.33
N TRP A 258 10.12 17.57 19.70
CA TRP A 258 9.53 16.76 18.63
C TRP A 258 8.53 15.69 19.11
N VAL A 259 8.58 15.34 20.40
CA VAL A 259 7.58 14.48 21.06
C VAL A 259 6.80 15.30 22.09
N ALA A 260 5.52 15.45 21.86
CA ALA A 260 4.64 16.09 22.83
C ALA A 260 4.44 15.20 24.07
N GLY A 261 4.40 15.83 25.25
CA GLY A 261 4.18 15.11 26.51
C GLY A 261 5.39 14.33 27.02
N LEU A 262 6.60 14.56 26.48
CA LEU A 262 7.82 13.96 26.98
C LEU A 262 8.04 14.33 28.45
N LEU A 263 8.46 13.34 29.25
CA LEU A 263 8.78 13.50 30.69
C LEU A 263 10.28 13.70 30.85
N PRO A 264 10.78 14.93 31.06
CA PRO A 264 12.22 15.25 31.04
C PRO A 264 13.03 14.44 32.07
N ASP A 265 12.46 14.17 33.23
CA ASP A 265 13.11 13.41 34.31
C ASP A 265 13.36 11.95 33.98
N THR A 266 12.77 11.45 32.89
CA THR A 266 12.94 10.08 32.42
C THR A 266 14.00 9.93 31.35
N VAL A 267 14.57 11.03 30.86
CA VAL A 267 15.61 11.00 29.83
C VAL A 267 16.87 10.33 30.37
N ARG A 268 17.36 9.32 29.66
CA ARG A 268 18.56 8.56 30.00
C ARG A 268 19.41 8.33 28.75
N GLU A 269 20.68 8.65 28.83
CA GLU A 269 21.64 8.21 27.83
C GLU A 269 21.97 6.73 28.04
N THR A 270 22.11 6.01 26.96
CA THR A 270 22.35 4.55 26.94
C THR A 270 23.06 4.15 25.66
N THR A 271 23.19 2.86 25.44
CA THR A 271 23.66 2.29 24.17
C THR A 271 22.68 1.22 23.70
N VAL A 272 22.51 1.14 22.39
CA VAL A 272 21.76 0.08 21.71
C VAL A 272 22.74 -0.66 20.79
N ASN A 273 23.06 -1.89 21.15
CA ASN A 273 24.04 -2.72 20.42
C ASN A 273 25.34 -1.98 20.05
N GLY A 274 25.90 -1.27 21.05
CA GLY A 274 27.16 -0.51 20.90
C GLY A 274 27.02 0.87 20.21
N MET A 275 25.84 1.26 19.81
CA MET A 275 25.53 2.58 19.21
C MET A 275 25.04 3.55 20.28
N ALA A 276 25.47 4.81 20.25
CA ALA A 276 24.99 5.84 21.17
C ALA A 276 23.48 6.00 21.04
N ALA A 277 22.80 5.97 22.17
CA ALA A 277 21.34 6.04 22.25
C ALA A 277 20.87 6.87 23.44
N ALA A 278 19.63 7.32 23.39
CA ALA A 278 18.94 7.87 24.56
C ALA A 278 17.49 7.42 24.55
N THR A 279 16.94 7.26 25.75
CA THR A 279 15.55 6.85 25.96
C THR A 279 14.82 7.88 26.81
N ALA A 280 13.51 7.95 26.66
CA ALA A 280 12.63 8.75 27.50
C ALA A 280 11.23 8.13 27.53
N ARG A 281 10.41 8.62 28.49
CA ARG A 281 8.97 8.35 28.53
C ARG A 281 8.20 9.61 28.11
N ALA A 282 7.06 9.39 27.51
CA ALA A 282 6.10 10.43 27.24
C ALA A 282 4.69 9.98 27.63
N SER A 283 3.81 10.91 27.91
CA SER A 283 2.43 10.62 28.30
C SER A 283 1.48 11.60 27.66
N ALA A 284 0.35 11.10 27.19
CA ALA A 284 -0.80 11.86 26.70
C ALA A 284 -2.06 11.45 27.46
N GLU A 285 -3.23 12.00 27.10
CA GLU A 285 -4.47 11.75 27.83
C GLU A 285 -4.79 10.24 27.98
N ARG A 286 -4.70 9.47 26.89
CA ARG A 286 -5.03 8.03 26.84
C ARG A 286 -3.84 7.11 26.64
N TRP A 287 -2.63 7.65 26.39
CA TRP A 287 -1.48 6.90 25.91
C TRP A 287 -0.25 7.11 26.77
N GLU A 288 0.55 6.05 26.85
CA GLU A 288 1.92 6.06 27.37
C GLU A 288 2.87 5.67 26.28
N PHE A 289 4.07 6.27 26.29
CA PHE A 289 5.04 6.08 25.23
C PHE A 289 6.43 5.74 25.81
N ASP A 290 7.13 4.87 25.12
CA ASP A 290 8.58 4.78 25.16
C ASP A 290 9.16 5.43 23.92
N VAL A 291 10.14 6.27 24.11
CA VAL A 291 10.84 6.98 23.05
C VAL A 291 12.30 6.56 23.10
N THR A 292 12.77 5.94 22.04
CA THR A 292 14.19 5.54 21.92
C THR A 292 14.76 6.20 20.67
N VAL A 293 15.91 6.85 20.81
CA VAL A 293 16.68 7.41 19.68
C VAL A 293 18.07 6.78 19.66
N VAL A 294 18.52 6.42 18.45
CA VAL A 294 19.80 5.75 18.25
C VAL A 294 20.58 6.47 17.17
N ARG A 295 21.81 6.86 17.44
CA ARG A 295 22.69 7.50 16.45
C ARG A 295 23.45 6.45 15.66
N VAL A 296 23.31 6.51 14.36
CA VAL A 296 24.09 5.71 13.40
C VAL A 296 24.67 6.67 12.37
N ASP A 297 25.98 6.86 12.41
CA ASP A 297 26.70 7.82 11.56
C ASP A 297 26.09 9.24 11.64
N LYS A 298 25.56 9.78 10.53
CA LYS A 298 24.94 11.11 10.43
C LYS A 298 23.43 11.10 10.61
N GLN A 299 22.85 9.98 11.04
CA GLN A 299 21.41 9.81 11.19
C GLN A 299 21.04 9.53 12.64
N ILE A 300 19.86 9.98 13.03
CA ILE A 300 19.19 9.55 14.25
C ILE A 300 17.98 8.72 13.84
N PHE A 301 18.00 7.45 14.21
CA PHE A 301 16.84 6.57 14.13
C PHE A 301 15.99 6.72 15.37
N ARG A 302 14.68 6.77 15.19
CA ARG A 302 13.72 7.06 16.23
C ARG A 302 12.70 5.93 16.31
N PHE A 303 12.54 5.38 17.49
CA PHE A 303 11.45 4.47 17.85
C PHE A 303 10.50 5.18 18.80
N LEU A 304 9.22 5.14 18.48
CA LEU A 304 8.14 5.58 19.34
C LEU A 304 7.19 4.40 19.52
N THR A 305 7.17 3.84 20.71
CA THR A 305 6.24 2.76 21.08
C THR A 305 5.11 3.37 21.90
N ALA A 306 3.87 3.15 21.51
CA ALA A 306 2.67 3.68 22.15
C ALA A 306 1.79 2.53 22.66
N VAL A 307 1.28 2.66 23.87
CA VAL A 307 0.28 1.76 24.45
C VAL A 307 -0.81 2.55 25.16
N PRO A 308 -2.04 2.05 25.27
CA PRO A 308 -3.05 2.63 26.16
C PRO A 308 -2.58 2.65 27.61
N LYS A 309 -2.95 3.70 28.38
CA LYS A 309 -2.64 3.78 29.80
C LYS A 309 -3.11 2.54 30.56
N GLY A 310 -2.23 2.03 31.41
CA GLY A 310 -2.47 0.80 32.16
C GLY A 310 -2.08 -0.49 31.44
N ASN A 311 -1.65 -0.41 30.18
CA ASN A 311 -1.09 -1.55 29.49
C ASN A 311 0.34 -1.80 29.96
N THR A 312 0.66 -3.05 30.32
CA THR A 312 1.96 -3.43 30.91
C THR A 312 3.01 -3.85 29.87
N THR A 313 2.67 -3.89 28.58
CA THR A 313 3.57 -4.41 27.53
C THR A 313 4.59 -3.37 27.02
N LEU A 314 4.44 -2.09 27.38
CA LEU A 314 5.27 -0.98 26.86
C LEU A 314 6.77 -1.26 26.96
N GLU A 315 7.24 -1.64 28.16
CA GLU A 315 8.67 -1.88 28.38
C GLU A 315 9.18 -3.11 27.60
N ALA A 316 8.41 -4.19 27.58
CA ALA A 316 8.78 -5.41 26.87
C ALA A 316 8.86 -5.16 25.35
N THR A 317 7.87 -4.46 24.79
CA THR A 317 7.85 -4.09 23.37
C THR A 317 9.02 -3.19 22.99
N ALA A 318 9.25 -2.11 23.75
CA ALA A 318 10.37 -1.21 23.53
C ALA A 318 11.73 -1.91 23.68
N ASN A 319 11.85 -2.86 24.63
CA ASN A 319 13.05 -3.63 24.80
C ASN A 319 13.33 -4.57 23.62
N THR A 320 12.32 -5.22 23.04
CA THR A 320 12.48 -6.01 21.82
C THR A 320 13.07 -5.17 20.69
N LEU A 321 12.56 -3.95 20.47
CA LEU A 321 13.10 -3.04 19.47
C LEU A 321 14.56 -2.66 19.75
N ARG A 322 14.88 -2.28 20.99
CA ARG A 322 16.25 -1.91 21.39
C ARG A 322 17.23 -3.05 21.22
N THR A 323 16.86 -4.27 21.63
CA THR A 323 17.75 -5.43 21.57
C THR A 323 17.95 -5.97 20.15
N SER A 324 16.94 -5.84 19.29
CA SER A 324 16.98 -6.32 17.92
C SER A 324 17.53 -5.29 16.91
N PHE A 325 17.43 -3.97 17.22
CA PHE A 325 17.95 -2.94 16.33
C PHE A 325 19.46 -3.00 16.22
N ARG A 326 19.97 -3.25 15.03
CA ARG A 326 21.42 -3.34 14.77
C ARG A 326 21.80 -2.95 13.35
N ARG A 327 23.07 -2.73 13.14
CA ARG A 327 23.65 -2.67 11.80
C ARG A 327 23.59 -4.04 11.13
N MET A 328 23.38 -4.02 9.84
CA MET A 328 23.52 -5.20 8.98
C MET A 328 24.96 -5.36 8.51
N THR A 329 25.42 -6.58 8.39
CA THR A 329 26.70 -6.88 7.78
C THR A 329 26.63 -6.73 6.25
N PRO A 330 27.76 -6.45 5.56
CA PRO A 330 27.79 -6.43 4.10
C PRO A 330 27.26 -7.74 3.47
N GLN A 331 27.49 -8.86 4.13
CA GLN A 331 26.99 -10.16 3.66
C GLN A 331 25.46 -10.23 3.73
N GLU A 332 24.84 -9.82 4.84
CA GLU A 332 23.38 -9.75 4.97
C GLU A 332 22.78 -8.84 3.93
N ILE A 333 23.36 -7.66 3.71
CA ILE A 333 22.88 -6.71 2.70
C ILE A 333 22.93 -7.33 1.30
N SER A 334 24.00 -8.06 0.96
CA SER A 334 24.13 -8.72 -0.34
C SER A 334 23.17 -9.88 -0.56
N GLN A 335 22.63 -10.45 0.51
CA GLN A 335 21.67 -11.55 0.45
C GLN A 335 20.22 -11.07 0.34
N ILE A 336 19.95 -9.79 0.55
CA ILE A 336 18.61 -9.24 0.36
C ILE A 336 18.30 -9.19 -1.13
N LYS A 337 17.37 -10.02 -1.56
CA LYS A 337 16.88 -10.03 -2.93
C LYS A 337 15.44 -9.55 -2.98
N PRO A 338 15.14 -8.58 -3.84
CA PRO A 338 13.78 -8.12 -4.02
C PRO A 338 12.93 -9.20 -4.69
N LEU A 339 11.68 -9.30 -4.25
CA LEU A 339 10.70 -10.10 -4.96
C LEU A 339 10.35 -9.44 -6.30
N ARG A 340 10.13 -10.28 -7.30
CA ARG A 340 9.80 -9.84 -8.66
C ARG A 340 8.67 -10.67 -9.25
N VAL A 341 7.93 -10.06 -10.15
CA VAL A 341 7.08 -10.80 -11.07
C VAL A 341 7.99 -11.55 -12.04
N ARG A 342 7.82 -12.85 -12.12
CA ARG A 342 8.50 -13.71 -13.12
C ARG A 342 7.47 -14.35 -14.00
N VAL A 343 7.67 -14.23 -15.29
CA VAL A 343 6.79 -14.86 -16.28
C VAL A 343 7.38 -16.20 -16.68
N VAL A 344 6.64 -17.25 -16.41
CA VAL A 344 7.06 -18.62 -16.71
C VAL A 344 6.11 -19.27 -17.69
N THR A 345 6.65 -20.16 -18.54
CA THR A 345 5.83 -20.99 -19.43
C THR A 345 5.49 -22.29 -18.71
N VAL A 346 4.21 -22.63 -18.69
CA VAL A 346 3.70 -23.87 -18.11
C VAL A 346 4.24 -25.07 -18.90
N GLY A 347 4.90 -25.96 -18.19
CA GLY A 347 5.44 -27.20 -18.76
C GLY A 347 4.43 -28.36 -18.76
N ALA A 348 4.79 -29.45 -19.42
CA ALA A 348 4.02 -30.70 -19.33
C ALA A 348 4.05 -31.23 -17.88
N GLY A 349 2.88 -31.45 -17.28
CA GLY A 349 2.74 -31.90 -15.89
C GLY A 349 2.71 -30.82 -14.84
N ASP A 350 2.93 -29.53 -15.18
CA ASP A 350 2.70 -28.42 -14.26
C ASP A 350 1.22 -28.30 -13.90
N THR A 351 0.98 -28.03 -12.66
CA THR A 351 -0.34 -27.70 -12.08
C THR A 351 -0.30 -26.34 -11.40
N ILE A 352 -1.48 -25.78 -11.13
CA ILE A 352 -1.59 -24.55 -10.33
C ILE A 352 -0.84 -24.70 -8.99
N THR A 353 -0.96 -25.88 -8.35
CA THR A 353 -0.29 -26.16 -7.08
C THR A 353 1.23 -26.20 -7.21
N THR A 354 1.77 -26.86 -8.24
CA THR A 354 3.23 -26.95 -8.43
C THR A 354 3.84 -25.60 -8.80
N LEU A 355 3.15 -24.80 -9.58
CA LEU A 355 3.57 -23.43 -9.93
C LEU A 355 3.49 -22.49 -8.73
N ALA A 356 2.40 -22.54 -7.96
CA ALA A 356 2.23 -21.76 -6.74
C ALA A 356 3.30 -22.11 -5.68
N ALA A 357 3.69 -23.37 -5.55
CA ALA A 357 4.74 -23.79 -4.62
C ALA A 357 6.09 -23.11 -4.89
N ARG A 358 6.35 -22.67 -6.12
CA ARG A 358 7.55 -21.92 -6.53
C ARG A 358 7.52 -20.45 -6.09
N MET A 359 6.37 -19.95 -5.61
CA MET A 359 6.21 -18.56 -5.21
C MET A 359 6.79 -18.30 -3.82
N MET A 360 7.18 -17.05 -3.61
CA MET A 360 7.72 -16.51 -2.37
C MET A 360 6.89 -15.28 -1.93
N GLY A 361 7.15 -14.77 -0.71
CA GLY A 361 6.56 -13.51 -0.22
C GLY A 361 5.20 -13.64 0.44
N THR A 362 4.64 -14.84 0.54
CA THR A 362 3.40 -15.13 1.29
C THR A 362 3.27 -16.61 1.61
N GLU A 363 2.63 -16.93 2.71
CA GLU A 363 2.19 -18.30 3.02
C GLU A 363 0.96 -18.71 2.17
N ARG A 364 0.19 -17.74 1.67
CA ARG A 364 -1.00 -17.94 0.83
C ARG A 364 -0.65 -18.06 -0.66
N LYS A 365 0.37 -18.84 -0.98
CA LYS A 365 0.95 -18.97 -2.33
C LYS A 365 -0.07 -19.33 -3.40
N LEU A 366 -0.98 -20.26 -3.09
CA LEU A 366 -2.00 -20.73 -4.04
C LEU A 366 -3.02 -19.63 -4.35
N ASP A 367 -3.47 -18.91 -3.33
CA ASP A 367 -4.43 -17.81 -3.49
C ASP A 367 -3.80 -16.66 -4.27
N LEU A 368 -2.57 -16.28 -3.93
CA LEU A 368 -1.84 -15.24 -4.64
C LEU A 368 -1.59 -15.63 -6.11
N PHE A 369 -1.21 -16.89 -6.38
CA PHE A 369 -1.03 -17.38 -7.77
C PHE A 369 -2.31 -17.23 -8.59
N LYS A 370 -3.44 -17.66 -8.03
CA LYS A 370 -4.74 -17.52 -8.69
C LYS A 370 -5.11 -16.05 -8.92
N LEU A 371 -4.89 -15.21 -7.92
CA LEU A 371 -5.18 -13.77 -7.98
C LEU A 371 -4.41 -13.09 -9.11
N ILE A 372 -3.08 -13.17 -9.11
CA ILE A 372 -2.24 -12.44 -10.07
C ILE A 372 -2.39 -12.96 -11.50
N ASN A 373 -2.90 -14.17 -11.70
CA ASN A 373 -3.17 -14.77 -13.01
C ASN A 373 -4.66 -14.75 -13.41
N ALA A 374 -5.52 -14.09 -12.61
CA ALA A 374 -6.98 -13.99 -12.81
C ALA A 374 -7.62 -15.39 -13.04
N LEU A 375 -7.19 -16.40 -12.29
CA LEU A 375 -7.69 -17.77 -12.43
C LEU A 375 -8.94 -17.97 -11.57
N PRO A 376 -10.10 -18.30 -12.16
CA PRO A 376 -11.30 -18.60 -11.40
C PRO A 376 -11.17 -19.92 -10.61
N ALA A 377 -12.11 -20.15 -9.71
CA ALA A 377 -12.21 -21.41 -8.99
C ALA A 377 -12.35 -22.57 -10.00
N GLY A 378 -11.60 -23.64 -9.80
CA GLY A 378 -11.63 -24.82 -10.68
C GLY A 378 -10.87 -24.67 -12.00
N ALA A 379 -10.21 -23.52 -12.25
CA ALA A 379 -9.37 -23.36 -13.43
C ALA A 379 -8.20 -24.36 -13.43
N ALA A 380 -7.71 -24.68 -14.64
CA ALA A 380 -6.47 -25.40 -14.85
C ALA A 380 -5.53 -24.57 -15.72
N VAL A 381 -4.25 -24.85 -15.67
CA VAL A 381 -3.24 -24.28 -16.58
C VAL A 381 -2.92 -25.29 -17.67
N SER A 382 -2.55 -24.80 -18.85
CA SER A 382 -2.23 -25.64 -20.00
C SER A 382 -0.75 -25.51 -20.40
N PRO A 383 -0.10 -26.60 -20.86
CA PRO A 383 1.26 -26.50 -21.40
C PRO A 383 1.38 -25.43 -22.48
N GLY A 384 2.45 -24.64 -22.42
CA GLY A 384 2.67 -23.50 -23.30
C GLY A 384 2.03 -22.18 -22.82
N GLN A 385 1.10 -22.21 -21.88
CA GLN A 385 0.53 -20.99 -21.29
C GLN A 385 1.59 -20.20 -20.50
N ARG A 386 1.62 -18.90 -20.68
CA ARG A 386 2.46 -18.02 -19.87
C ARG A 386 1.70 -17.55 -18.64
N VAL A 387 2.34 -17.65 -17.47
CA VAL A 387 1.77 -17.27 -16.18
C VAL A 387 2.78 -16.50 -15.35
N LYS A 388 2.27 -15.68 -14.42
CA LYS A 388 3.07 -14.93 -13.45
C LYS A 388 3.30 -15.76 -12.20
N ILE A 389 4.51 -15.74 -11.68
CA ILE A 389 4.86 -16.16 -10.32
C ILE A 389 5.62 -15.04 -9.62
N ILE A 390 5.63 -15.03 -8.29
CA ILE A 390 6.43 -14.11 -7.49
C ILE A 390 7.62 -14.88 -6.94
N SER A 391 8.82 -14.45 -7.29
CA SER A 391 10.08 -15.04 -6.78
C SER A 391 11.20 -13.99 -6.76
N GLU A 392 12.34 -14.33 -6.21
CA GLU A 392 13.55 -13.49 -6.25
C GLU A 392 14.13 -13.37 -7.67
#